data_3288fd58825eebe997cda2286eedb7a3
#
_entry.id   3288fd58825eebe997cda2286eedb7a3
#
_cell.length_a   1.000
_cell.length_b   1.000
_cell.length_c   1.000
_cell.angle_alpha   90.00
_cell.angle_beta   90.00
_cell.angle_gamma   90.00
#
_symmetry.space_group_name_H-M   'P 1'
#
loop_
_entity.id
_entity.type
_entity.pdbx_description
1 polymer ?
#
loop_
_entity_poly.entity_id
_entity_poly.type
_entity_poly.pdbx_seq_one_letter_code
_entity_poly.pdbx_strand_id
1 'polypeptide(L)'
;AISSGKTEKDIISALRKWSKYEIDDRVLFFISDTSSRYGLIEMKENDDKSYLLKVKNHSVAILLKKDKTLSPLLSSSDKEDCFTFDKLNRGTIKVLLIKLGYPVVDSIPLKQSDFVDIKLNESLSIRPYQNDALKAFVDGGSYGTVVLPCGSGKTIVGLMVMAKEKTKTLILCPN
;
A
#
# COMPACT_ATOMS: atom_id res chain seq x y z
N ALA A 1 -9.38 1.28 3.21
CA ALA A 1 -10.49 2.25 3.10
C ALA A 1 -10.00 3.68 3.39
N ILE A 2 -9.41 3.96 4.58
CA ILE A 2 -8.96 5.31 4.95
C ILE A 2 -7.83 5.77 4.02
N SER A 3 -6.86 4.92 3.73
CA SER A 3 -5.78 5.20 2.76
C SER A 3 -6.28 5.49 1.34
N SER A 4 -7.51 5.09 1.03
CA SER A 4 -8.19 5.35 -0.25
C SER A 4 -9.14 6.56 -0.17
N GLY A 5 -8.98 7.44 0.83
CA GLY A 5 -9.76 8.66 0.98
C GLY A 5 -11.15 8.51 1.61
N LYS A 6 -11.49 7.31 2.13
CA LYS A 6 -12.76 7.11 2.86
C LYS A 6 -12.62 7.59 4.30
N THR A 7 -13.63 8.31 4.76
CA THR A 7 -13.70 8.74 6.17
C THR A 7 -14.24 7.62 7.08
N GLU A 8 -14.05 7.78 8.38
CA GLU A 8 -14.68 6.90 9.39
C GLU A 8 -16.19 6.81 9.20
N LYS A 9 -16.85 7.95 8.95
CA LYS A 9 -18.29 8.02 8.72
C LYS A 9 -18.71 7.22 7.48
N ASP A 10 -17.95 7.29 6.40
CA ASP A 10 -18.22 6.52 5.17
C ASP A 10 -18.16 5.02 5.43
N ILE A 11 -17.16 4.59 6.21
CA ILE A 11 -16.97 3.18 6.56
C ILE A 11 -18.13 2.68 7.41
N ILE A 12 -18.47 3.40 8.48
CA ILE A 12 -19.57 3.04 9.37
C ILE A 12 -20.92 3.04 8.63
N SER A 13 -21.16 4.05 7.79
CA SER A 13 -22.36 4.14 6.96
C SER A 13 -22.49 2.97 5.99
N ALA A 14 -21.40 2.61 5.32
CA ALA A 14 -21.38 1.45 4.43
C ALA A 14 -21.64 0.14 5.18
N LEU A 15 -21.04 -0.05 6.34
CA LEU A 15 -21.26 -1.24 7.16
C LEU A 15 -22.72 -1.32 7.61
N ARG A 16 -23.30 -0.24 8.12
CA ARG A 16 -24.72 -0.21 8.53
C ARG A 16 -25.68 -0.49 7.37
N LYS A 17 -25.37 0.01 6.18
CA LYS A 17 -26.19 -0.20 4.97
C LYS A 17 -26.20 -1.64 4.50
N TRP A 18 -25.06 -2.33 4.61
CA TRP A 18 -24.89 -3.66 4.00
C TRP A 18 -24.87 -4.81 5.01
N SER A 19 -24.82 -4.51 6.33
CA SER A 19 -24.88 -5.52 7.37
C SER A 19 -26.32 -6.04 7.52
N LYS A 20 -26.45 -7.36 7.61
CA LYS A 20 -27.73 -8.03 7.94
C LYS A 20 -28.11 -7.85 9.41
N TYR A 21 -27.12 -7.67 10.28
CA TYR A 21 -27.29 -7.58 11.71
C TYR A 21 -26.78 -6.23 12.22
N GLU A 22 -27.22 -5.82 13.40
CA GLU A 22 -26.70 -4.65 14.08
C GLU A 22 -25.19 -4.82 14.34
N ILE A 23 -24.45 -3.73 14.20
CA ILE A 23 -22.98 -3.75 14.34
C ILE A 23 -22.66 -3.55 15.81
N ASP A 24 -21.90 -4.47 16.38
CA ASP A 24 -21.42 -4.41 17.77
C ASP A 24 -20.60 -3.12 18.00
N ASP A 25 -20.83 -2.47 19.14
CA ASP A 25 -20.15 -1.23 19.53
C ASP A 25 -18.62 -1.38 19.58
N ARG A 26 -18.12 -2.59 19.87
CA ARG A 26 -16.68 -2.88 19.84
C ARG A 26 -16.09 -2.75 18.45
N VAL A 27 -16.87 -3.11 17.41
CA VAL A 27 -16.45 -2.94 16.00
C VAL A 27 -16.43 -1.46 15.65
N LEU A 28 -17.45 -0.71 16.06
CA LEU A 28 -17.51 0.74 15.85
C LEU A 28 -16.34 1.45 16.55
N PHE A 29 -16.07 1.09 17.80
CA PHE A 29 -14.93 1.61 18.55
C PHE A 29 -13.59 1.29 17.87
N PHE A 30 -13.40 0.05 17.43
CA PHE A 30 -12.17 -0.37 16.70
C PHE A 30 -11.96 0.44 15.42
N ILE A 31 -13.02 0.69 14.65
CA ILE A 31 -12.95 1.51 13.44
C ILE A 31 -12.56 2.94 13.80
N SER A 32 -13.19 3.54 14.80
CA SER A 32 -12.91 4.90 15.25
C SER A 32 -11.47 5.03 15.75
N ASP A 33 -11.03 4.14 16.63
CA ASP A 33 -9.69 4.12 17.20
C ASP A 33 -8.61 3.95 16.10
N THR A 34 -8.78 2.98 15.19
CA THR A 34 -7.85 2.76 14.08
C THR A 34 -7.84 3.96 13.13
N SER A 35 -9.00 4.57 12.87
CA SER A 35 -9.11 5.74 12.01
C SER A 35 -8.38 6.95 12.58
N SER A 36 -8.49 7.18 13.89
CA SER A 36 -7.85 8.30 14.58
C SER A 36 -6.31 8.19 14.60
N ARG A 37 -5.78 6.98 14.51
CA ARG A 37 -4.33 6.73 14.46
C ARG A 37 -3.73 6.86 13.05
N TYR A 38 -4.55 6.80 12.01
CA TYR A 38 -4.08 6.98 10.64
C TYR A 38 -3.59 8.40 10.40
N GLY A 39 -2.41 8.52 9.82
CA GLY A 39 -1.78 9.82 9.55
C GLY A 39 -0.99 10.42 10.72
N LEU A 40 -0.93 9.74 11.89
CA LEU A 40 -0.01 10.12 12.96
C LEU A 40 1.45 9.83 12.60
N ILE A 41 1.68 8.86 11.73
CA ILE A 41 3.01 8.47 11.26
C ILE A 41 3.05 8.57 9.74
N GLU A 42 4.07 9.23 9.21
CA GLU A 42 4.29 9.43 7.78
C GLU A 42 5.72 9.06 7.39
N MET A 43 5.86 8.28 6.32
CA MET A 43 7.14 7.99 5.68
C MET A 43 7.39 8.94 4.53
N LYS A 44 8.59 9.50 4.47
CA LYS A 44 9.05 10.43 3.42
C LYS A 44 10.43 10.07 2.91
N GLU A 45 10.78 10.57 1.75
CA GLU A 45 12.18 10.58 1.31
C GLU A 45 13.01 11.47 2.24
N ASN A 46 14.24 11.06 2.49
CA ASN A 46 15.23 11.84 3.24
C ASN A 46 16.47 12.11 2.36
N ASP A 47 17.23 11.07 2.07
CA ASP A 47 18.45 11.14 1.26
C ASP A 47 18.60 9.89 0.37
N ASP A 48 19.76 9.76 -0.31
CA ASP A 48 20.03 8.64 -1.22
C ASP A 48 20.08 7.28 -0.52
N LYS A 49 20.28 7.22 0.79
CA LYS A 49 20.46 5.98 1.55
C LYS A 49 19.34 5.71 2.55
N SER A 50 18.63 6.72 2.98
CA SER A 50 17.64 6.62 4.06
C SER A 50 16.30 7.24 3.72
N TYR A 51 15.29 6.81 4.45
CA TYR A 51 13.96 7.42 4.51
C TYR A 51 13.74 8.05 5.88
N LEU A 52 12.79 8.98 5.94
CA LEU A 52 12.38 9.67 7.15
C LEU A 52 11.03 9.14 7.62
N LEU A 53 10.93 8.80 8.90
CA LEU A 53 9.69 8.51 9.60
C LEU A 53 9.33 9.73 10.46
N LYS A 54 8.30 10.46 10.08
CA LYS A 54 7.80 11.62 10.83
C LYS A 54 6.63 11.19 11.69
N VAL A 55 6.69 11.46 13.00
CA VAL A 55 5.64 11.15 13.98
C VAL A 55 5.05 12.46 14.47
N LYS A 56 3.71 12.62 14.35
CA LYS A 56 3.02 13.87 14.73
C LYS A 56 2.67 13.96 16.22
N ASN A 57 2.85 12.87 16.97
CA ASN A 57 2.50 12.79 18.38
C ASN A 57 3.72 12.31 19.19
N HIS A 58 4.18 13.14 20.11
CA HIS A 58 5.37 12.89 20.93
C HIS A 58 5.29 11.59 21.75
N SER A 59 4.13 11.29 22.32
CA SER A 59 3.91 10.04 23.08
C SER A 59 4.08 8.80 22.20
N VAL A 60 3.62 8.88 20.94
CA VAL A 60 3.82 7.81 19.95
C VAL A 60 5.30 7.69 19.60
N ALA A 61 6.03 8.79 19.41
CA ALA A 61 7.46 8.76 19.14
C ALA A 61 8.24 8.08 20.27
N ILE A 62 7.90 8.35 21.53
CA ILE A 62 8.48 7.68 22.70
C ILE A 62 8.17 6.18 22.68
N LEU A 63 6.93 5.80 22.32
CA LEU A 63 6.53 4.39 22.20
C LEU A 63 7.38 3.67 21.17
N LEU A 64 7.57 4.27 19.98
CA LEU A 64 8.40 3.68 18.92
C LEU A 64 9.86 3.50 19.34
N LYS A 65 10.43 4.47 20.09
CA LYS A 65 11.78 4.36 20.66
C LYS A 65 11.96 3.22 21.65
N LYS A 66 10.90 2.88 22.39
CA LYS A 66 10.92 1.82 23.42
C LYS A 66 10.55 0.43 22.86
N ASP A 67 9.98 0.34 21.69
CA ASP A 67 9.63 -0.94 21.08
C ASP A 67 10.89 -1.74 20.72
N LYS A 68 10.99 -2.98 21.24
CA LYS A 68 12.19 -3.83 21.09
C LYS A 68 12.46 -4.27 19.65
N THR A 69 11.44 -4.33 18.81
CA THR A 69 11.54 -4.81 17.43
C THR A 69 11.74 -3.68 16.44
N LEU A 70 11.16 -2.53 16.70
CA LEU A 70 11.21 -1.37 15.82
C LEU A 70 12.43 -0.47 16.11
N SER A 71 12.75 -0.25 17.38
CA SER A 71 13.86 0.63 17.80
C SER A 71 15.20 0.32 17.13
N PRO A 72 15.62 -0.94 16.95
CA PRO A 72 16.89 -1.25 16.27
C PRO A 72 16.93 -0.86 14.79
N LEU A 73 15.76 -0.67 14.16
CA LEU A 73 15.63 -0.29 12.76
C LEU A 73 15.57 1.22 12.56
N LEU A 74 15.46 1.99 13.64
CA LEU A 74 15.29 3.44 13.64
C LEU A 74 16.53 4.13 14.22
N SER A 75 17.01 5.14 13.51
CA SER A 75 18.05 6.05 13.99
C SER A 75 17.42 7.39 14.33
N SER A 76 17.92 8.06 15.38
CA SER A 76 17.45 9.40 15.73
C SER A 76 17.78 10.40 14.61
N SER A 77 16.86 11.28 14.30
CA SER A 77 17.07 12.41 13.40
C SER A 77 17.33 13.69 14.22
N ASP A 78 17.93 14.69 13.61
CA ASP A 78 18.12 16.03 14.21
C ASP A 78 16.78 16.76 14.45
N LYS A 79 15.70 16.29 13.82
CA LYS A 79 14.35 16.83 13.99
C LYS A 79 13.61 16.08 15.10
N GLU A 80 12.93 16.83 15.95
CA GLU A 80 12.10 16.29 17.01
C GLU A 80 11.02 15.36 16.43
N ASP A 81 10.77 14.23 17.11
CA ASP A 81 9.79 13.21 16.73
C ASP A 81 9.95 12.67 15.29
N CYS A 82 11.19 12.70 14.79
CA CYS A 82 11.56 12.12 13.50
C CYS A 82 12.64 11.06 13.68
N PHE A 83 12.58 10.05 12.84
CA PHE A 83 13.56 8.96 12.78
C PHE A 83 13.99 8.73 11.34
N THR A 84 15.25 8.36 11.16
CA THR A 84 15.74 7.87 9.87
C THR A 84 15.82 6.35 9.89
N PHE A 85 15.67 5.72 8.73
CA PHE A 85 15.79 4.27 8.58
C PHE A 85 16.27 3.89 7.18
N ASP A 86 16.92 2.72 7.08
CA ASP A 86 17.40 2.19 5.81
C ASP A 86 16.26 1.87 4.83
N LYS A 87 16.45 2.19 3.56
CA LYS A 87 15.45 1.96 2.48
C LYS A 87 14.99 0.51 2.39
N LEU A 88 15.89 -0.44 2.66
CA LEU A 88 15.57 -1.87 2.65
C LEU A 88 14.57 -2.26 3.73
N ASN A 89 14.51 -1.50 4.82
CA ASN A 89 13.60 -1.76 5.94
C ASN A 89 12.19 -1.18 5.76
N ARG A 90 11.90 -0.48 4.64
CA ARG A 90 10.59 0.17 4.40
C ARG A 90 9.41 -0.79 4.62
N GLY A 91 9.45 -1.97 4.01
CA GLY A 91 8.39 -2.97 4.14
C GLY A 91 8.27 -3.52 5.56
N THR A 92 9.39 -3.85 6.18
CA THR A 92 9.46 -4.38 7.55
C THR A 92 8.89 -3.39 8.55
N ILE A 93 9.29 -2.13 8.48
CA ILE A 93 8.82 -1.07 9.38
C ILE A 93 7.30 -0.84 9.20
N LYS A 94 6.78 -0.85 7.96
CA LYS A 94 5.33 -0.75 7.72
C LYS A 94 4.56 -1.88 8.40
N VAL A 95 5.02 -3.10 8.28
CA VAL A 95 4.39 -4.28 8.92
C VAL A 95 4.42 -4.16 10.45
N LEU A 96 5.56 -3.74 11.02
CA LEU A 96 5.69 -3.57 12.47
C LEU A 96 4.78 -2.45 12.99
N LEU A 97 4.71 -1.31 12.30
CA LEU A 97 3.82 -0.21 12.67
C LEU A 97 2.34 -0.62 12.62
N ILE A 98 1.93 -1.38 11.60
CA ILE A 98 0.56 -1.92 11.52
C ILE A 98 0.28 -2.87 12.68
N LYS A 99 1.22 -3.74 13.06
CA LYS A 99 1.08 -4.64 14.22
C LYS A 99 0.96 -3.87 15.54
N LEU A 100 1.62 -2.72 15.67
CA LEU A 100 1.48 -1.82 16.81
C LEU A 100 0.19 -0.99 16.79
N GLY A 101 -0.64 -1.12 15.75
CA GLY A 101 -1.90 -0.38 15.61
C GLY A 101 -1.73 1.04 15.06
N TYR A 102 -0.60 1.36 14.47
CA TYR A 102 -0.32 2.66 13.86
C TYR A 102 -0.14 2.52 12.34
N PRO A 103 -1.21 2.53 11.55
CA PRO A 103 -1.12 2.51 10.10
C PRO A 103 -0.39 3.78 9.60
N VAL A 104 0.60 3.59 8.75
CA VAL A 104 1.48 4.66 8.26
C VAL A 104 0.98 5.22 6.93
N VAL A 105 1.10 6.54 6.76
CA VAL A 105 0.99 7.21 5.45
C VAL A 105 2.34 7.10 4.74
N ASP A 106 2.38 6.39 3.65
CA ASP A 106 3.59 6.19 2.87
C ASP A 106 3.60 7.18 1.69
N SER A 107 4.27 8.31 1.87
CA SER A 107 4.42 9.37 0.87
C SER A 107 5.70 9.23 0.04
N ILE A 108 6.39 8.09 0.15
CA ILE A 108 7.60 7.82 -0.65
C ILE A 108 7.17 7.44 -2.05
N PRO A 109 7.58 8.19 -3.09
CA PRO A 109 7.21 7.88 -4.46
C PRO A 109 7.76 6.52 -4.89
N LEU A 110 7.02 5.83 -5.74
CA LEU A 110 7.53 4.64 -6.40
C LEU A 110 8.55 5.10 -7.46
N LYS A 111 9.78 4.62 -7.35
CA LYS A 111 10.78 4.87 -8.39
C LYS A 111 10.36 4.15 -9.65
N GLN A 112 10.41 4.87 -10.77
CA GLN A 112 10.29 4.20 -12.06
C GLN A 112 11.44 3.20 -12.24
N SER A 113 11.09 2.00 -12.67
CA SER A 113 12.05 0.95 -13.01
C SER A 113 12.73 1.29 -14.35
N ASP A 114 13.89 0.66 -14.60
CA ASP A 114 14.54 0.77 -15.88
C ASP A 114 13.62 0.29 -17.01
N PHE A 115 13.76 0.94 -18.17
CA PHE A 115 13.03 0.58 -19.37
C PHE A 115 13.42 -0.83 -19.84
N VAL A 116 12.41 -1.63 -20.21
CA VAL A 116 12.59 -2.96 -20.81
C VAL A 116 11.69 -3.04 -22.04
N ASP A 117 12.26 -3.28 -23.22
CA ASP A 117 11.47 -3.42 -24.45
C ASP A 117 10.81 -4.80 -24.52
N ILE A 118 9.66 -4.91 -23.87
CA ILE A 118 8.80 -6.11 -23.87
C ILE A 118 7.76 -5.93 -24.99
N LYS A 119 7.69 -6.91 -25.90
CA LYS A 119 6.68 -6.96 -26.95
C LYS A 119 5.86 -8.24 -26.79
N LEU A 120 4.57 -8.13 -27.02
CA LEU A 120 3.71 -9.31 -27.12
C LEU A 120 3.98 -10.02 -28.44
N ASN A 121 3.84 -11.35 -28.42
CA ASN A 121 3.91 -12.13 -29.66
C ASN A 121 2.71 -11.78 -30.54
N GLU A 122 2.94 -11.49 -31.82
CA GLU A 122 1.92 -11.11 -32.79
C GLU A 122 0.88 -12.21 -33.02
N SER A 123 1.24 -13.48 -32.78
CA SER A 123 0.31 -14.61 -32.87
C SER A 123 -0.70 -14.69 -31.71
N LEU A 124 -0.57 -13.84 -30.70
CA LEU A 124 -1.42 -13.86 -29.51
C LEU A 124 -2.79 -13.22 -29.84
N SER A 125 -3.84 -14.03 -29.80
CA SER A 125 -5.21 -13.54 -29.95
C SER A 125 -5.70 -12.93 -28.63
N ILE A 126 -5.83 -11.61 -28.59
CA ILE A 126 -6.31 -10.87 -27.43
C ILE A 126 -7.82 -10.73 -27.52
N ARG A 127 -8.52 -11.06 -26.44
CA ARG A 127 -9.96 -10.97 -26.34
C ARG A 127 -10.41 -9.56 -25.88
N PRO A 128 -11.60 -9.08 -26.30
CA PRO A 128 -12.08 -7.73 -25.96
C PRO A 128 -12.00 -7.40 -24.48
N TYR A 129 -12.50 -8.28 -23.59
CA TYR A 129 -12.49 -8.06 -22.15
C TYR A 129 -11.07 -7.98 -21.54
N GLN A 130 -10.06 -8.54 -22.20
CA GLN A 130 -8.65 -8.41 -21.77
C GLN A 130 -8.12 -7.00 -22.06
N ASN A 131 -8.53 -6.42 -23.19
CA ASN A 131 -8.25 -5.01 -23.50
C ASN A 131 -8.95 -4.07 -22.53
N ASP A 132 -10.23 -4.35 -22.18
CA ASP A 132 -10.99 -3.57 -21.21
C ASP A 132 -10.31 -3.60 -19.82
N ALA A 133 -9.83 -4.79 -19.41
CA ALA A 133 -9.10 -4.96 -18.17
C ALA A 133 -7.78 -4.18 -18.16
N LEU A 134 -7.00 -4.23 -19.26
CA LEU A 134 -5.77 -3.43 -19.40
C LEU A 134 -6.07 -1.94 -19.32
N LYS A 135 -7.09 -1.48 -20.06
CA LYS A 135 -7.47 -0.07 -20.08
C LYS A 135 -7.88 0.40 -18.68
N ALA A 136 -8.75 -0.33 -18.01
CA ALA A 136 -9.19 0.01 -16.65
C ALA A 136 -8.01 0.04 -15.64
N PHE A 137 -7.03 -0.86 -15.78
CA PHE A 137 -5.84 -0.88 -14.94
C PHE A 137 -4.97 0.38 -15.16
N VAL A 138 -4.70 0.74 -16.43
CA VAL A 138 -3.89 1.92 -16.77
C VAL A 138 -4.61 3.21 -16.35
N ASP A 139 -5.90 3.34 -16.66
CA ASP A 139 -6.72 4.51 -16.30
C ASP A 139 -6.83 4.66 -14.76
N GLY A 140 -6.76 3.54 -14.02
CA GLY A 140 -6.72 3.50 -12.56
C GLY A 140 -5.36 3.85 -11.94
N GLY A 141 -4.36 4.25 -12.71
CA GLY A 141 -3.02 4.61 -12.23
C GLY A 141 -2.03 3.44 -12.17
N SER A 142 -2.24 2.41 -12.96
CA SER A 142 -1.39 1.20 -13.07
C SER A 142 -1.28 0.40 -11.77
N TYR A 143 -2.35 0.39 -10.99
CA TYR A 143 -2.52 -0.51 -9.83
C TYR A 143 -3.97 -0.98 -9.72
N GLY A 144 -4.17 -2.17 -9.15
CA GLY A 144 -5.53 -2.70 -8.99
C GLY A 144 -5.58 -4.22 -8.94
N THR A 145 -6.80 -4.76 -8.93
CA THR A 145 -7.08 -6.19 -8.95
C THR A 145 -7.95 -6.52 -10.15
N VAL A 146 -7.47 -7.45 -10.98
CA VAL A 146 -8.23 -7.98 -12.13
C VAL A 146 -8.89 -9.29 -11.72
N VAL A 147 -10.22 -9.31 -11.69
CA VAL A 147 -11.01 -10.49 -11.35
C VAL A 147 -11.63 -11.07 -12.62
N LEU A 148 -11.19 -12.25 -13.01
CA LEU A 148 -11.66 -12.97 -14.19
C LEU A 148 -11.83 -14.46 -13.87
N PRO A 149 -12.75 -15.19 -14.54
CA PRO A 149 -12.93 -16.63 -14.35
C PRO A 149 -11.65 -17.44 -14.61
N CYS A 150 -11.61 -18.68 -14.12
CA CYS A 150 -10.54 -19.62 -14.48
C CYS A 150 -10.53 -19.87 -16.00
N GLY A 151 -9.33 -20.00 -16.58
CA GLY A 151 -9.19 -20.21 -18.03
C GLY A 151 -9.41 -18.96 -18.91
N SER A 152 -9.77 -17.81 -18.36
CA SER A 152 -10.00 -16.57 -19.12
C SER A 152 -8.73 -15.88 -19.62
N GLY A 153 -7.55 -16.39 -19.27
CA GLY A 153 -6.28 -15.81 -19.71
C GLY A 153 -5.83 -14.60 -18.87
N LYS A 154 -5.99 -14.66 -17.53
CA LYS A 154 -5.44 -13.64 -16.61
C LYS A 154 -3.96 -13.37 -16.83
N THR A 155 -3.18 -14.42 -17.14
CA THR A 155 -1.75 -14.30 -17.48
C THR A 155 -1.53 -13.41 -18.70
N ILE A 156 -2.41 -13.49 -19.69
CA ILE A 156 -2.33 -12.64 -20.89
C ILE A 156 -2.50 -11.17 -20.52
N VAL A 157 -3.46 -10.86 -19.63
CA VAL A 157 -3.63 -9.47 -19.13
C VAL A 157 -2.36 -8.99 -18.42
N GLY A 158 -1.74 -9.84 -17.59
CA GLY A 158 -0.46 -9.52 -16.96
C GLY A 158 0.66 -9.22 -17.98
N LEU A 159 0.78 -10.05 -19.02
CA LEU A 159 1.73 -9.83 -20.11
C LEU A 159 1.45 -8.54 -20.89
N MET A 160 0.15 -8.22 -21.11
CA MET A 160 -0.25 -6.96 -21.75
C MET A 160 0.14 -5.75 -20.92
N VAL A 161 -0.04 -5.82 -19.57
CA VAL A 161 0.43 -4.77 -18.67
C VAL A 161 1.94 -4.60 -18.77
N MET A 162 2.71 -5.69 -18.71
CA MET A 162 4.18 -5.62 -18.84
C MET A 162 4.62 -4.97 -20.16
N ALA A 163 3.99 -5.35 -21.26
CA ALA A 163 4.29 -4.79 -22.59
C ALA A 163 3.86 -3.31 -22.70
N LYS A 164 2.85 -2.88 -21.95
CA LYS A 164 2.38 -1.49 -21.92
C LYS A 164 3.28 -0.61 -21.07
N GLU A 165 3.62 -1.05 -19.86
CA GLU A 165 4.42 -0.29 -18.89
C GLU A 165 5.90 -0.27 -19.23
N LYS A 166 6.39 -1.30 -19.93
CA LYS A 166 7.80 -1.45 -20.36
C LYS A 166 8.81 -1.26 -19.24
N THR A 167 8.50 -1.82 -18.07
CA THR A 167 9.33 -1.74 -16.87
C THR A 167 9.75 -3.12 -16.39
N LYS A 168 10.86 -3.22 -15.65
CA LYS A 168 11.24 -4.46 -14.97
C LYS A 168 10.08 -4.90 -14.06
N THR A 169 9.64 -6.13 -14.21
CA THR A 169 8.46 -6.67 -13.52
C THR A 169 8.83 -7.89 -12.70
N LEU A 170 8.40 -7.94 -11.44
CA LEU A 170 8.46 -9.13 -10.59
C LEU A 170 7.08 -9.80 -10.59
N ILE A 171 7.04 -11.08 -10.99
CA ILE A 171 5.82 -11.89 -11.00
C ILE A 171 5.90 -12.87 -9.83
N LEU A 172 4.90 -12.84 -8.95
CA LEU A 172 4.76 -13.78 -7.84
C LEU A 172 3.57 -14.70 -8.13
N CYS A 173 3.84 -16.00 -8.21
CA CYS A 173 2.82 -17.02 -8.43
C CYS A 173 2.79 -17.99 -7.24
N PRO A 174 1.63 -18.48 -6.80
CA PRO A 174 1.56 -19.65 -5.91
C PRO A 174 2.06 -20.88 -6.65
N ASN A 175 2.70 -21.79 -5.92
CA ASN A 175 3.10 -23.12 -6.42
C ASN A 175 1.87 -24.03 -6.55
#